data_8d978b9f4630ca30cff1129ec9cfb008
#
_entry.id   8d978b9f4630ca30cff1129ec9cfb008
#
_cell.length_a   1.000
_cell.length_b   1.000
_cell.length_c   1.000
_cell.angle_alpha   90.00
_cell.angle_beta   90.00
_cell.angle_gamma   90.00
#
_symmetry.space_group_name_H-M   'P 1'
#
loop_
_entity.id
_entity.type
_entity.pdbx_description
1 polymer ?
#
loop_
_entity_poly.entity_id
_entity_poly.type
_entity_poly.pdbx_seq_one_letter_code
_entity_poly.pdbx_strand_id
1 'polypeptide(L)'
;MTINVFETLALLILFLSLGYYINNHVKFLKDNYVPAPVIGGIIFSLVIFLVSRFNDVRVDYGDISPVAMGIFLGSIGFRFTYNIFKTTIKKTLGYFCIVVLIISIQNLVSFSLGALFNKNVVESAILGSIGLMGDFSISSRLTEYIGGTEFSSLFKSISDVTLYLGVLGVIITFKFFLRDKVDLEQNVKVPHVLLSPQKFLNYMAILFFITVVGLIPYFVNNSKIFTTAGGPLIVGIITRWVIDKVIENKEDVEIDNWIVNFIGNFALSLLLVSVFSKANIFSFFNLNFYAIFVLIIQIVWLIAFAVLFVFKIYKKDALASYIAAGTVGFSIGIPPSTMSVIQNITEKEGAQPYFLFIVPPGAAWLITILNPIEVFIFMRLFGG
;
A
#
# COMPACT_ATOMS: atom_id res chain seq x y z
N MET A 1 -21.40 -22.82 4.34
CA MET A 1 -21.98 -21.80 3.44
C MET A 1 -20.86 -21.19 2.62
N THR A 2 -20.98 -21.16 1.29
CA THR A 2 -19.94 -20.56 0.43
C THR A 2 -20.52 -19.30 -0.19
N ILE A 3 -19.87 -18.16 0.06
CA ILE A 3 -20.19 -16.86 -0.53
C ILE A 3 -19.38 -16.75 -1.81
N ASN A 4 -20.05 -16.63 -2.96
CA ASN A 4 -19.36 -16.52 -4.25
C ASN A 4 -18.75 -15.14 -4.49
N VAL A 5 -17.95 -14.99 -5.56
CA VAL A 5 -17.24 -13.72 -5.88
C VAL A 5 -18.19 -12.54 -6.06
N PHE A 6 -19.35 -12.76 -6.67
CA PHE A 6 -20.34 -11.68 -6.90
C PHE A 6 -20.98 -11.23 -5.58
N GLU A 7 -21.38 -12.17 -4.73
CA GLU A 7 -21.92 -11.88 -3.40
C GLU A 7 -20.85 -11.20 -2.53
N THR A 8 -19.60 -11.66 -2.62
CA THR A 8 -18.47 -11.03 -1.93
C THR A 8 -18.29 -9.58 -2.37
N LEU A 9 -18.32 -9.30 -3.68
CA LEU A 9 -18.22 -7.93 -4.20
C LEU A 9 -19.35 -7.05 -3.68
N ALA A 10 -20.58 -7.55 -3.68
CA ALA A 10 -21.74 -6.81 -3.16
C ALA A 10 -21.58 -6.51 -1.67
N LEU A 11 -21.13 -7.47 -0.87
CA LEU A 11 -20.86 -7.28 0.56
C LEU A 11 -19.72 -6.28 0.79
N LEU A 12 -18.63 -6.36 0.03
CA LEU A 12 -17.52 -5.40 0.13
C LEU A 12 -17.99 -3.96 -0.14
N ILE A 13 -18.84 -3.75 -1.15
CA ILE A 13 -19.41 -2.42 -1.43
C ILE A 13 -20.33 -1.96 -0.29
N LEU A 14 -21.16 -2.84 0.26
CA LEU A 14 -22.01 -2.55 1.40
C LEU A 14 -21.22 -2.13 2.64
N PHE A 15 -20.19 -2.92 3.00
CA PHE A 15 -19.35 -2.60 4.16
C PHE A 15 -18.45 -1.38 3.91
N LEU A 16 -18.03 -1.13 2.68
CA LEU A 16 -17.36 0.11 2.30
C LEU A 16 -18.27 1.32 2.53
N SER A 17 -19.52 1.25 2.09
CA SER A 17 -20.54 2.30 2.33
C SER A 17 -20.77 2.52 3.83
N LEU A 18 -20.87 1.44 4.60
CA LEU A 18 -21.00 1.50 6.06
C LEU A 18 -19.75 2.15 6.70
N GLY A 19 -18.56 1.83 6.20
CA GLY A 19 -17.32 2.46 6.64
C GLY A 19 -17.30 3.97 6.42
N TYR A 20 -17.75 4.44 5.26
CA TYR A 20 -17.93 5.88 4.97
C TYR A 20 -18.98 6.51 5.88
N TYR A 21 -20.09 5.84 6.09
CA TYR A 21 -21.13 6.33 7.00
C TYR A 21 -20.59 6.53 8.42
N ILE A 22 -19.92 5.53 8.97
CA ILE A 22 -19.33 5.59 10.31
C ILE A 22 -18.24 6.67 10.39
N ASN A 23 -17.35 6.75 9.39
CA ASN A 23 -16.28 7.74 9.37
C ASN A 23 -16.82 9.18 9.36
N ASN A 24 -17.93 9.42 8.67
CA ASN A 24 -18.57 10.74 8.61
C ASN A 24 -19.25 11.13 9.93
N HIS A 25 -19.76 10.16 10.70
CA HIS A 25 -20.48 10.43 11.96
C HIS A 25 -19.59 10.35 13.20
N VAL A 26 -18.47 9.62 13.15
CA VAL A 26 -17.57 9.48 14.30
C VAL A 26 -16.40 10.45 14.15
N LYS A 27 -16.51 11.62 14.80
CA LYS A 27 -15.52 12.70 14.74
C LYS A 27 -14.10 12.22 15.07
N PHE A 28 -13.94 11.32 16.05
CA PHE A 28 -12.65 10.76 16.41
C PHE A 28 -11.94 10.08 15.23
N LEU A 29 -12.64 9.26 14.45
CA LEU A 29 -12.08 8.56 13.29
C LEU A 29 -11.70 9.56 12.19
N LYS A 30 -12.61 10.50 11.90
CA LYS A 30 -12.37 11.56 10.95
C LYS A 30 -11.16 12.41 11.33
N ASP A 31 -11.08 12.88 12.56
CA ASP A 31 -9.99 13.77 13.02
C ASP A 31 -8.63 13.07 13.11
N ASN A 32 -8.61 11.74 13.14
CA ASN A 32 -7.39 10.93 13.13
C ASN A 32 -7.04 10.35 11.76
N TYR A 33 -7.61 10.84 10.66
CA TYR A 33 -7.33 10.40 9.28
C TYR A 33 -7.55 8.90 9.04
N VAL A 34 -8.39 8.23 9.85
CA VAL A 34 -8.67 6.79 9.69
C VAL A 34 -9.43 6.58 8.39
N PRO A 35 -8.96 5.72 7.46
CA PRO A 35 -9.64 5.53 6.19
C PRO A 35 -10.97 4.77 6.35
N ALA A 36 -12.02 5.26 5.70
CA ALA A 36 -13.32 4.60 5.67
C ALA A 36 -13.28 3.14 5.17
N PRO A 37 -12.49 2.80 4.12
CA PRO A 37 -12.36 1.41 3.67
C PRO A 37 -11.75 0.47 4.72
N VAL A 38 -10.85 0.97 5.57
CA VAL A 38 -10.27 0.20 6.68
C VAL A 38 -11.35 -0.15 7.70
N ILE A 39 -12.20 0.84 8.06
CA ILE A 39 -13.31 0.64 8.98
C ILE A 39 -14.28 -0.41 8.43
N GLY A 40 -14.68 -0.26 7.17
CA GLY A 40 -15.57 -1.21 6.49
C GLY A 40 -15.00 -2.63 6.46
N GLY A 41 -13.72 -2.77 6.11
CA GLY A 41 -13.03 -4.06 6.06
C GLY A 41 -12.93 -4.74 7.44
N ILE A 42 -12.61 -3.98 8.48
CA ILE A 42 -12.58 -4.50 9.87
C ILE A 42 -13.97 -5.01 10.29
N ILE A 43 -15.02 -4.23 10.03
CA ILE A 43 -16.39 -4.64 10.40
C ILE A 43 -16.79 -5.91 9.65
N PHE A 44 -16.47 -5.99 8.34
CA PHE A 44 -16.73 -7.19 7.57
C PHE A 44 -15.97 -8.41 8.12
N SER A 45 -14.68 -8.27 8.41
CA SER A 45 -13.87 -9.33 9.05
C SER A 45 -14.47 -9.80 10.36
N LEU A 46 -14.93 -8.88 11.22
CA LEU A 46 -15.58 -9.22 12.48
C LEU A 46 -16.91 -9.95 12.28
N VAL A 47 -17.73 -9.52 11.32
CA VAL A 47 -19.00 -10.19 11.00
C VAL A 47 -18.74 -11.61 10.51
N ILE A 48 -17.79 -11.80 9.58
CA ILE A 48 -17.43 -13.14 9.10
C ILE A 48 -16.88 -14.00 10.25
N PHE A 49 -16.03 -13.45 11.12
CA PHE A 49 -15.54 -14.16 12.30
C PHE A 49 -16.68 -14.62 13.23
N LEU A 50 -17.65 -13.76 13.50
CA LEU A 50 -18.80 -14.12 14.34
C LEU A 50 -19.68 -15.20 13.69
N VAL A 51 -19.97 -15.05 12.40
CA VAL A 51 -20.81 -16.03 11.68
C VAL A 51 -20.09 -17.38 11.54
N SER A 52 -18.77 -17.37 11.38
CA SER A 52 -17.95 -18.60 11.29
C SER A 52 -17.93 -19.42 12.59
N ARG A 53 -18.36 -18.85 13.73
CA ARG A 53 -18.54 -19.59 14.98
C ARG A 53 -19.74 -20.53 14.97
N PHE A 54 -20.73 -20.24 14.13
CA PHE A 54 -21.99 -20.99 14.06
C PHE A 54 -22.07 -21.82 12.77
N ASN A 55 -21.39 -21.42 11.70
CA ASN A 55 -21.44 -22.06 10.40
C ASN A 55 -20.06 -22.04 9.76
N ASP A 56 -19.67 -23.09 9.05
CA ASP A 56 -18.46 -23.05 8.19
C ASP A 56 -18.73 -22.12 6.99
N VAL A 57 -18.19 -20.91 7.07
CA VAL A 57 -18.34 -19.86 6.03
C VAL A 57 -17.05 -19.71 5.28
N ARG A 58 -17.10 -19.90 3.96
CA ARG A 58 -15.99 -19.63 3.04
C ARG A 58 -16.35 -18.47 2.13
N VAL A 59 -15.52 -17.44 2.14
CA VAL A 59 -15.68 -16.26 1.28
C VAL A 59 -14.72 -16.36 0.11
N ASP A 60 -15.26 -16.36 -1.11
CA ASP A 60 -14.47 -16.36 -2.33
C ASP A 60 -14.27 -14.91 -2.80
N TYR A 61 -13.05 -14.45 -2.75
CA TYR A 61 -12.66 -13.11 -3.20
C TYR A 61 -12.23 -13.06 -4.67
N GLY A 62 -12.00 -14.20 -5.31
CA GLY A 62 -11.50 -14.27 -6.68
C GLY A 62 -10.35 -13.28 -6.94
N ASP A 63 -10.41 -12.60 -8.08
CA ASP A 63 -9.43 -11.61 -8.52
C ASP A 63 -9.80 -10.15 -8.17
N ILE A 64 -10.73 -9.91 -7.23
CA ILE A 64 -11.14 -8.54 -6.85
C ILE A 64 -9.94 -7.71 -6.43
N SER A 65 -9.06 -8.23 -5.55
CA SER A 65 -7.90 -7.48 -5.06
C SER A 65 -6.85 -7.23 -6.14
N PRO A 66 -6.41 -8.20 -6.96
CA PRO A 66 -5.50 -7.96 -8.07
C PRO A 66 -6.01 -6.96 -9.10
N VAL A 67 -7.29 -7.06 -9.49
CA VAL A 67 -7.89 -6.13 -10.45
C VAL A 67 -8.00 -4.72 -9.88
N ALA A 68 -8.48 -4.58 -8.65
CA ALA A 68 -8.56 -3.28 -7.98
C ALA A 68 -7.18 -2.63 -7.82
N MET A 69 -6.14 -3.42 -7.46
CA MET A 69 -4.75 -2.96 -7.39
C MET A 69 -4.25 -2.49 -8.76
N GLY A 70 -4.55 -3.24 -9.81
CA GLY A 70 -4.18 -2.91 -11.18
C GLY A 70 -4.81 -1.59 -11.65
N ILE A 71 -6.11 -1.38 -11.42
CA ILE A 71 -6.80 -0.14 -11.76
C ILE A 71 -6.21 1.04 -10.97
N PHE A 72 -6.00 0.88 -9.68
CA PHE A 72 -5.43 1.93 -8.83
C PHE A 72 -4.04 2.36 -9.30
N LEU A 73 -3.11 1.42 -9.44
CA LEU A 73 -1.74 1.74 -9.85
C LEU A 73 -1.64 2.12 -11.32
N GLY A 74 -2.46 1.52 -12.17
CA GLY A 74 -2.62 1.94 -13.56
C GLY A 74 -3.08 3.38 -13.67
N SER A 75 -3.98 3.83 -12.78
CA SER A 75 -4.43 5.22 -12.72
C SER A 75 -3.31 6.19 -12.31
N ILE A 76 -2.42 5.79 -11.40
CA ILE A 76 -1.23 6.57 -11.05
C ILE A 76 -0.29 6.63 -12.25
N GLY A 77 0.01 5.50 -12.87
CA GLY A 77 0.84 5.43 -14.07
C GLY A 77 0.32 6.29 -15.21
N PHE A 78 -0.99 6.23 -15.48
CA PHE A 78 -1.62 7.02 -16.54
C PHE A 78 -1.59 8.54 -16.30
N ARG A 79 -1.44 9.00 -15.06
CA ARG A 79 -1.24 10.42 -14.72
C ARG A 79 0.23 10.86 -14.76
N PHE A 80 1.17 9.91 -15.00
CA PHE A 80 2.61 10.18 -14.98
C PHE A 80 3.10 10.73 -16.32
N THR A 81 2.90 12.03 -16.56
CA THR A 81 3.37 12.70 -17.78
C THR A 81 4.89 12.80 -17.81
N TYR A 82 5.46 12.99 -19.02
CA TYR A 82 6.89 13.19 -19.19
C TYR A 82 7.42 14.39 -18.38
N ASN A 83 6.66 15.47 -18.27
CA ASN A 83 7.03 16.65 -17.48
C ASN A 83 7.12 16.33 -15.99
N ILE A 84 6.17 15.56 -15.45
CA ILE A 84 6.19 15.09 -14.07
C ILE A 84 7.41 14.19 -13.84
N PHE A 85 7.68 13.25 -14.77
CA PHE A 85 8.86 12.39 -14.71
C PHE A 85 10.14 13.23 -14.63
N LYS A 86 10.34 14.18 -15.53
CA LYS A 86 11.53 15.03 -15.54
C LYS A 86 11.70 15.83 -14.25
N THR A 87 10.60 16.28 -13.65
CA THR A 87 10.60 17.06 -12.42
C THR A 87 10.86 16.20 -11.18
N THR A 88 10.36 14.96 -11.14
CA THR A 88 10.39 14.10 -9.95
C THR A 88 11.52 13.09 -9.92
N ILE A 89 12.12 12.75 -11.08
CA ILE A 89 13.07 11.64 -11.22
C ILE A 89 14.23 11.68 -10.20
N LYS A 90 14.83 12.85 -9.96
CA LYS A 90 15.91 12.97 -8.96
C LYS A 90 15.43 12.67 -7.56
N LYS A 91 14.23 13.12 -7.19
CA LYS A 91 13.63 12.85 -5.87
C LYS A 91 13.24 11.38 -5.76
N THR A 92 12.73 10.78 -6.84
CA THR A 92 12.37 9.35 -6.89
C THR A 92 13.60 8.45 -6.76
N LEU A 93 14.69 8.77 -7.46
CA LEU A 93 15.96 8.03 -7.32
C LEU A 93 16.54 8.16 -5.91
N GLY A 94 16.49 9.37 -5.31
CA GLY A 94 16.87 9.57 -3.91
C GLY A 94 16.00 8.73 -2.96
N TYR A 95 14.71 8.61 -3.24
CA TYR A 95 13.79 7.76 -2.47
C TYR A 95 14.14 6.28 -2.59
N PHE A 96 14.58 5.83 -3.77
CA PHE A 96 15.06 4.47 -3.97
C PHE A 96 16.22 4.11 -3.03
N CYS A 97 17.19 5.01 -2.88
CA CYS A 97 18.29 4.81 -1.92
C CYS A 97 17.77 4.71 -0.48
N ILE A 98 16.75 5.50 -0.12
CA ILE A 98 16.12 5.44 1.20
C ILE A 98 15.45 4.09 1.41
N VAL A 99 14.71 3.57 0.42
CA VAL A 99 14.05 2.25 0.51
C VAL A 99 15.07 1.13 0.71
N VAL A 100 16.16 1.11 -0.08
CA VAL A 100 17.25 0.14 0.08
C VAL A 100 17.80 0.17 1.50
N LEU A 101 18.10 1.37 2.00
CA LEU A 101 18.63 1.56 3.36
C LEU A 101 17.66 1.05 4.43
N ILE A 102 16.36 1.28 4.26
CA ILE A 102 15.34 0.82 5.21
C ILE A 102 15.26 -0.70 5.21
N ILE A 103 15.25 -1.36 4.05
CA ILE A 103 15.23 -2.83 3.93
C ILE A 103 16.46 -3.40 4.67
N SER A 104 17.65 -2.85 4.41
CA SER A 104 18.90 -3.30 5.04
C SER A 104 18.85 -3.12 6.57
N ILE A 105 18.38 -1.98 7.08
CA ILE A 105 18.29 -1.74 8.53
C ILE A 105 17.23 -2.65 9.17
N GLN A 106 16.08 -2.86 8.56
CA GLN A 106 15.06 -3.77 9.08
C GLN A 106 15.59 -5.20 9.23
N ASN A 107 16.29 -5.68 8.21
CA ASN A 107 16.93 -6.99 8.27
C ASN A 107 18.04 -7.03 9.31
N LEU A 108 18.92 -6.03 9.33
CA LEU A 108 20.00 -5.96 10.33
C LEU A 108 19.46 -6.01 11.76
N VAL A 109 18.43 -5.21 12.07
CA VAL A 109 17.79 -5.19 13.39
C VAL A 109 17.20 -6.55 13.72
N SER A 110 16.42 -7.15 12.81
CA SER A 110 15.73 -8.40 13.07
C SER A 110 16.71 -9.57 13.24
N PHE A 111 17.72 -9.71 12.36
CA PHE A 111 18.69 -10.79 12.43
C PHE A 111 19.64 -10.63 13.62
N SER A 112 20.03 -9.40 13.96
CA SER A 112 20.89 -9.15 15.15
C SER A 112 20.14 -9.50 16.45
N LEU A 113 18.88 -9.11 16.56
CA LEU A 113 18.04 -9.49 17.70
C LEU A 113 17.78 -11.01 17.71
N GLY A 114 17.56 -11.62 16.53
CA GLY A 114 17.42 -13.07 16.42
C GLY A 114 18.65 -13.81 16.93
N ALA A 115 19.84 -13.39 16.53
CA ALA A 115 21.09 -13.97 17.03
C ALA A 115 21.26 -13.76 18.55
N LEU A 116 20.93 -12.57 19.07
CA LEU A 116 21.00 -12.27 20.51
C LEU A 116 20.08 -13.14 21.36
N PHE A 117 18.86 -13.42 20.84
CA PHE A 117 17.84 -14.23 21.53
C PHE A 117 17.85 -15.71 21.12
N ASN A 118 18.86 -16.18 20.38
CA ASN A 118 18.98 -17.56 19.86
C ASN A 118 17.73 -18.02 19.08
N LYS A 119 17.21 -17.14 18.23
CA LYS A 119 16.03 -17.42 17.42
C LYS A 119 16.38 -18.03 16.08
N ASN A 120 15.41 -18.76 15.49
CA ASN A 120 15.56 -19.29 14.15
C ASN A 120 15.78 -18.15 13.12
N VAL A 121 16.68 -18.40 12.17
CA VAL A 121 17.00 -17.47 11.08
C VAL A 121 15.76 -17.11 10.25
N VAL A 122 14.85 -18.08 10.04
CA VAL A 122 13.58 -17.87 9.33
C VAL A 122 12.64 -16.97 10.13
N GLU A 123 12.54 -17.15 11.46
CA GLU A 123 11.77 -16.26 12.35
C GLU A 123 12.32 -14.83 12.26
N SER A 124 13.64 -14.68 12.25
CA SER A 124 14.30 -13.38 12.10
C SER A 124 14.01 -12.74 10.74
N ALA A 125 14.01 -13.52 9.65
CA ALA A 125 13.67 -13.04 8.32
C ALA A 125 12.22 -12.53 8.26
N ILE A 126 11.27 -13.25 8.86
CA ILE A 126 9.86 -12.86 8.90
C ILE A 126 9.64 -11.58 9.71
N LEU A 127 10.37 -11.38 10.79
CA LEU A 127 10.32 -10.16 11.61
C LEU A 127 11.15 -9.00 11.02
N GLY A 128 11.89 -9.25 9.95
CA GLY A 128 12.55 -8.26 9.12
C GLY A 128 11.67 -7.77 7.98
N SER A 129 12.30 -7.39 6.89
CA SER A 129 11.63 -6.76 5.75
C SER A 129 10.61 -7.67 5.04
N ILE A 130 10.73 -9.00 5.11
CA ILE A 130 9.77 -9.93 4.48
C ILE A 130 8.36 -9.75 5.03
N GLY A 131 8.19 -9.73 6.34
CA GLY A 131 6.87 -9.65 6.96
C GLY A 131 6.39 -8.22 7.19
N LEU A 132 7.33 -7.23 7.14
CA LEU A 132 6.99 -5.84 7.41
C LEU A 132 6.60 -5.07 6.18
N MET A 133 7.17 -5.36 5.00
CA MET A 133 6.97 -4.53 3.82
C MET A 133 6.43 -5.30 2.62
N GLY A 134 5.64 -4.61 1.83
CA GLY A 134 5.42 -4.87 0.44
C GLY A 134 4.35 -5.86 0.08
N ASP A 135 4.65 -6.71 -0.89
CA ASP A 135 3.72 -7.66 -1.46
C ASP A 135 3.72 -8.97 -0.66
N PHE A 136 2.72 -9.12 0.19
CA PHE A 136 2.57 -10.32 1.02
C PHE A 136 2.44 -11.62 0.23
N SER A 137 2.05 -11.58 -1.04
CA SER A 137 1.96 -12.79 -1.86
C SER A 137 3.33 -13.35 -2.21
N ILE A 138 4.31 -12.48 -2.53
CA ILE A 138 5.70 -12.87 -2.76
C ILE A 138 6.36 -13.26 -1.44
N SER A 139 6.16 -12.45 -0.41
CA SER A 139 6.72 -12.69 0.92
C SER A 139 6.24 -14.02 1.52
N SER A 140 4.96 -14.39 1.33
CA SER A 140 4.41 -15.68 1.75
C SER A 140 5.14 -16.85 1.09
N ARG A 141 5.38 -16.79 -0.22
CA ARG A 141 6.09 -17.84 -0.95
C ARG A 141 7.56 -17.94 -0.59
N LEU A 142 8.19 -16.76 -0.39
CA LEU A 142 9.56 -16.73 0.08
C LEU A 142 9.66 -17.39 1.45
N THR A 143 8.72 -17.13 2.35
CA THR A 143 8.65 -17.75 3.67
C THR A 143 8.49 -19.27 3.57
N GLU A 144 7.60 -19.75 2.70
CA GLU A 144 7.42 -21.19 2.46
C GLU A 144 8.70 -21.83 1.87
N TYR A 145 9.38 -21.13 0.97
CA TYR A 145 10.60 -21.62 0.35
C TYR A 145 11.76 -21.75 1.35
N ILE A 146 11.92 -20.79 2.26
CA ILE A 146 13.05 -20.74 3.20
C ILE A 146 12.80 -21.52 4.50
N GLY A 147 11.54 -21.61 4.95
CA GLY A 147 11.19 -22.17 6.27
C GLY A 147 10.12 -23.26 6.25
N GLY A 148 9.64 -23.65 5.06
CA GLY A 148 8.54 -24.59 4.95
C GLY A 148 7.22 -24.07 5.52
N THR A 149 6.25 -24.97 5.72
CA THR A 149 4.90 -24.61 6.18
C THR A 149 4.84 -24.23 7.66
N GLU A 150 5.85 -24.58 8.46
CA GLU A 150 5.91 -24.31 9.91
C GLU A 150 5.82 -22.81 10.22
N PHE A 151 6.45 -21.98 9.39
CA PHE A 151 6.50 -20.52 9.58
C PHE A 151 5.36 -19.77 8.92
N SER A 152 4.50 -20.43 8.15
CA SER A 152 3.39 -19.77 7.42
C SER A 152 2.38 -19.12 8.37
N SER A 153 2.12 -19.73 9.54
CA SER A 153 1.21 -19.17 10.54
C SER A 153 1.77 -17.91 11.19
N LEU A 154 3.07 -17.90 11.50
CA LEU A 154 3.76 -16.72 12.02
C LEU A 154 3.76 -15.59 10.99
N PHE A 155 4.14 -15.92 9.74
CA PHE A 155 4.12 -14.94 8.66
C PHE A 155 2.74 -14.32 8.46
N LYS A 156 1.67 -15.16 8.47
CA LYS A 156 0.30 -14.64 8.36
C LYS A 156 -0.06 -13.71 9.51
N SER A 157 0.27 -14.08 10.74
CA SER A 157 -0.01 -13.24 11.91
C SER A 157 0.75 -11.91 11.85
N ILE A 158 2.03 -11.91 11.43
CA ILE A 158 2.81 -10.69 11.24
C ILE A 158 2.19 -9.84 10.12
N SER A 159 1.85 -10.43 8.98
CA SER A 159 1.24 -9.72 7.86
C SER A 159 -0.09 -9.05 8.22
N ASP A 160 -0.95 -9.75 8.97
CA ASP A 160 -2.22 -9.19 9.46
C ASP A 160 -1.98 -7.99 10.40
N VAL A 161 -1.04 -8.14 11.34
CA VAL A 161 -0.72 -7.09 12.31
C VAL A 161 -0.08 -5.87 11.64
N THR A 162 0.83 -6.08 10.69
CA THR A 162 1.53 -4.99 10.00
C THR A 162 0.60 -4.16 9.11
N LEU A 163 -0.50 -4.72 8.61
CA LEU A 163 -1.54 -3.95 7.92
C LEU A 163 -2.09 -2.81 8.82
N TYR A 164 -2.43 -3.13 10.06
CA TYR A 164 -2.93 -2.14 11.02
C TYR A 164 -1.84 -1.20 11.50
N LEU A 165 -0.63 -1.73 11.76
CA LEU A 165 0.51 -0.93 12.18
C LEU A 165 0.96 0.07 11.10
N GLY A 166 0.86 -0.28 9.82
CA GLY A 166 1.13 0.63 8.71
C GLY A 166 0.19 1.84 8.70
N VAL A 167 -1.12 1.60 8.85
CA VAL A 167 -2.12 2.68 8.98
C VAL A 167 -1.81 3.58 10.18
N LEU A 168 -1.61 2.98 11.36
CA LEU A 168 -1.30 3.70 12.59
C LEU A 168 0.03 4.45 12.49
N GLY A 169 1.05 3.84 11.89
CA GLY A 169 2.36 4.44 11.71
C GLY A 169 2.32 5.73 10.87
N VAL A 170 1.57 5.73 9.76
CA VAL A 170 1.36 6.95 8.95
C VAL A 170 0.67 8.03 9.76
N ILE A 171 -0.44 7.67 10.44
CA ILE A 171 -1.23 8.60 11.25
C ILE A 171 -0.37 9.22 12.36
N ILE A 172 0.33 8.40 13.12
CA ILE A 172 1.19 8.84 14.23
C ILE A 172 2.29 9.76 13.68
N THR A 173 2.99 9.34 12.63
CA THR A 173 4.10 10.12 12.07
C THR A 173 3.63 11.47 11.56
N PHE A 174 2.54 11.50 10.80
CA PHE A 174 2.04 12.76 10.25
C PHE A 174 1.46 13.65 11.37
N LYS A 175 0.49 13.15 12.12
CA LYS A 175 -0.29 13.97 13.06
C LYS A 175 0.53 14.50 14.22
N PHE A 176 1.37 13.67 14.84
CA PHE A 176 2.08 14.04 16.06
C PHE A 176 3.48 14.60 15.83
N PHE A 177 4.11 14.31 14.69
CA PHE A 177 5.50 14.71 14.46
C PHE A 177 5.70 15.71 13.32
N LEU A 178 4.81 15.75 12.32
CA LEU A 178 5.07 16.51 11.09
C LEU A 178 4.04 17.60 10.79
N ARG A 179 2.78 17.43 11.16
CA ARG A 179 1.69 18.36 10.81
C ARG A 179 1.98 19.79 11.20
N ASP A 180 2.40 20.01 12.45
CA ASP A 180 2.64 21.36 12.99
C ASP A 180 3.98 21.97 12.55
N LYS A 181 4.78 21.24 11.76
CA LYS A 181 6.09 21.70 11.26
C LYS A 181 6.04 22.28 9.86
N VAL A 182 4.89 22.25 9.21
CA VAL A 182 4.74 22.65 7.81
C VAL A 182 3.47 23.46 7.63
N ASP A 183 3.57 24.49 6.79
CA ASP A 183 2.40 25.25 6.35
C ASP A 183 1.71 24.45 5.25
N LEU A 184 0.50 24.00 5.53
CA LEU A 184 -0.33 23.21 4.59
C LEU A 184 -1.38 24.13 3.99
N GLU A 185 -1.36 24.28 2.68
CA GLU A 185 -2.36 25.05 1.96
C GLU A 185 -3.67 24.28 1.88
N GLN A 186 -4.69 24.71 2.63
CA GLN A 186 -6.00 24.05 2.68
C GLN A 186 -6.88 24.26 1.43
N ASN A 187 -6.40 24.94 0.40
CA ASN A 187 -7.18 25.33 -0.76
C ASN A 187 -7.25 24.23 -1.84
N VAL A 188 -7.83 23.07 -1.53
CA VAL A 188 -8.25 22.14 -2.58
C VAL A 188 -9.64 22.52 -3.05
N LYS A 189 -9.72 23.35 -4.09
CA LYS A 189 -10.98 23.52 -4.83
C LYS A 189 -11.29 22.22 -5.55
N VAL A 190 -12.29 21.48 -5.06
CA VAL A 190 -12.82 20.33 -5.80
C VAL A 190 -13.47 20.90 -7.08
N PRO A 191 -12.98 20.59 -8.27
CA PRO A 191 -13.59 21.07 -9.49
C PRO A 191 -15.01 20.49 -9.59
N HIS A 192 -16.01 21.34 -9.88
CA HIS A 192 -17.35 20.91 -10.27
C HIS A 192 -17.28 20.34 -11.70
N VAL A 193 -16.92 19.07 -11.82
CA VAL A 193 -16.87 18.39 -13.12
C VAL A 193 -18.22 17.71 -13.33
N LEU A 194 -18.91 18.09 -14.40
CA LEU A 194 -20.06 17.35 -14.90
C LEU A 194 -19.55 16.00 -15.47
N LEU A 195 -19.83 14.92 -14.75
CA LEU A 195 -19.42 13.59 -15.12
C LEU A 195 -20.28 13.10 -16.31
N SER A 196 -19.77 13.20 -17.53
CA SER A 196 -20.42 12.62 -18.68
C SER A 196 -20.24 11.08 -18.64
N PRO A 197 -21.35 10.29 -18.78
CA PRO A 197 -21.23 8.83 -18.81
C PRO A 197 -20.25 8.31 -19.87
N GLN A 198 -20.21 8.95 -21.04
CA GLN A 198 -19.31 8.57 -22.12
C GLN A 198 -17.85 8.81 -21.76
N LYS A 199 -17.50 9.97 -21.18
CA LYS A 199 -16.14 10.25 -20.72
C LYS A 199 -15.71 9.25 -19.63
N PHE A 200 -16.60 8.98 -18.67
CA PHE A 200 -16.34 8.00 -17.62
C PHE A 200 -16.04 6.61 -18.19
N LEU A 201 -16.87 6.11 -19.10
CA LEU A 201 -16.68 4.81 -19.77
C LEU A 201 -15.38 4.75 -20.57
N ASN A 202 -15.00 5.82 -21.26
CA ASN A 202 -13.75 5.87 -22.01
C ASN A 202 -12.53 5.72 -21.07
N TYR A 203 -12.49 6.45 -19.96
CA TYR A 203 -11.38 6.32 -18.99
C TYR A 203 -11.41 4.98 -18.28
N MET A 204 -12.58 4.43 -17.95
CA MET A 204 -12.70 3.07 -17.43
C MET A 204 -12.12 2.05 -18.40
N ALA A 205 -12.47 2.14 -19.69
CA ALA A 205 -11.95 1.23 -20.72
C ALA A 205 -10.40 1.32 -20.83
N ILE A 206 -9.84 2.54 -20.81
CA ILE A 206 -8.38 2.73 -20.82
C ILE A 206 -7.75 2.10 -19.58
N LEU A 207 -8.30 2.33 -18.39
CA LEU A 207 -7.74 1.79 -17.15
C LEU A 207 -7.89 0.27 -17.05
N PHE A 208 -9.00 -0.29 -17.56
CA PHE A 208 -9.15 -1.75 -17.68
C PHE A 208 -8.13 -2.34 -18.66
N PHE A 209 -7.93 -1.71 -19.83
CA PHE A 209 -6.90 -2.11 -20.77
C PHE A 209 -5.50 -2.12 -20.13
N ILE A 210 -5.13 -1.03 -19.44
CA ILE A 210 -3.87 -0.91 -18.71
C ILE A 210 -3.74 -2.03 -17.66
N THR A 211 -4.83 -2.32 -16.94
CA THR A 211 -4.86 -3.35 -15.90
C THR A 211 -4.68 -4.74 -16.52
N VAL A 212 -5.44 -5.08 -17.55
CA VAL A 212 -5.37 -6.39 -18.19
C VAL A 212 -3.98 -6.64 -18.77
N VAL A 213 -3.45 -5.69 -19.55
CA VAL A 213 -2.11 -5.81 -20.13
C VAL A 213 -1.03 -5.87 -19.04
N GLY A 214 -1.15 -5.03 -18.02
CA GLY A 214 -0.20 -4.99 -16.91
C GLY A 214 -0.20 -6.24 -16.03
N LEU A 215 -1.34 -6.96 -15.94
CA LEU A 215 -1.46 -8.20 -15.17
C LEU A 215 -1.11 -9.46 -15.98
N ILE A 216 -0.92 -9.37 -17.31
CA ILE A 216 -0.51 -10.54 -18.12
C ILE A 216 0.69 -11.28 -17.50
N PRO A 217 1.80 -10.63 -17.11
CA PRO A 217 2.93 -11.34 -16.50
C PRO A 217 2.58 -12.05 -15.20
N TYR A 218 1.64 -11.51 -14.43
CA TYR A 218 1.17 -12.12 -13.20
C TYR A 218 0.37 -13.42 -13.46
N PHE A 219 -0.50 -13.43 -14.47
CA PHE A 219 -1.35 -14.58 -14.77
C PHE A 219 -0.65 -15.65 -15.62
N VAL A 220 0.18 -15.25 -16.60
CA VAL A 220 0.80 -16.18 -17.54
C VAL A 220 2.04 -16.84 -16.97
N ASN A 221 2.81 -16.14 -16.18
CA ASN A 221 4.06 -16.67 -15.63
C ASN A 221 3.90 -17.02 -14.15
N ASN A 222 3.90 -18.31 -13.83
CA ASN A 222 3.90 -18.80 -12.46
C ASN A 222 5.11 -18.33 -11.62
N SER A 223 6.11 -17.71 -12.25
CA SER A 223 7.30 -17.17 -11.57
C SER A 223 7.00 -16.02 -10.62
N LYS A 224 5.86 -15.31 -10.80
CA LYS A 224 5.37 -14.19 -9.96
C LYS A 224 6.42 -13.16 -9.53
N ILE A 225 7.46 -13.01 -10.36
CA ILE A 225 8.49 -11.97 -10.22
C ILE A 225 7.86 -10.59 -10.45
N PHE A 226 6.85 -10.52 -11.31
CA PHE A 226 6.09 -9.30 -11.54
C PHE A 226 4.88 -9.29 -10.60
N THR A 227 4.88 -8.34 -9.67
CA THR A 227 3.75 -8.14 -8.76
C THR A 227 2.54 -7.58 -9.50
N THR A 228 1.37 -7.72 -8.88
CA THR A 228 0.14 -7.06 -9.33
C THR A 228 0.26 -5.52 -9.38
N ALA A 229 1.30 -4.98 -8.72
CA ALA A 229 1.53 -3.54 -8.60
C ALA A 229 2.35 -2.95 -9.76
N GLY A 230 3.43 -3.60 -10.15
CA GLY A 230 4.43 -3.03 -11.06
C GLY A 230 3.97 -2.95 -12.51
N GLY A 231 3.36 -4.01 -13.01
CA GLY A 231 2.92 -4.11 -14.40
C GLY A 231 1.93 -3.02 -14.81
N PRO A 232 0.77 -2.87 -14.13
CA PRO A 232 -0.20 -1.82 -14.46
C PRO A 232 0.36 -0.40 -14.33
N LEU A 233 1.26 -0.14 -13.38
CA LEU A 233 1.91 1.15 -13.25
C LEU A 233 2.74 1.49 -14.49
N ILE A 234 3.58 0.55 -14.99
CA ILE A 234 4.38 0.77 -16.21
C ILE A 234 3.51 0.92 -17.43
N VAL A 235 2.57 0.00 -17.63
CA VAL A 235 1.67 0.05 -18.80
C VAL A 235 0.91 1.37 -18.80
N GLY A 236 0.50 1.87 -17.61
CA GLY A 236 -0.12 3.18 -17.46
C GLY A 236 0.78 4.33 -17.92
N ILE A 237 2.06 4.34 -17.50
CA ILE A 237 3.05 5.34 -17.92
C ILE A 237 3.25 5.29 -19.44
N ILE A 238 3.47 4.11 -20.00
CA ILE A 238 3.68 3.93 -21.45
C ILE A 238 2.44 4.40 -22.23
N THR A 239 1.25 3.98 -21.79
CA THR A 239 -0.02 4.37 -22.42
C THR A 239 -0.18 5.90 -22.40
N ARG A 240 0.14 6.55 -21.28
CA ARG A 240 0.10 8.01 -21.18
C ARG A 240 1.05 8.68 -22.16
N TRP A 241 2.29 8.27 -22.22
CA TRP A 241 3.28 8.86 -23.12
C TRP A 241 2.95 8.66 -24.60
N VAL A 242 2.36 7.51 -24.94
CA VAL A 242 1.87 7.25 -26.32
C VAL A 242 0.71 8.19 -26.64
N ILE A 243 -0.26 8.34 -25.74
CA ILE A 243 -1.40 9.22 -25.94
C ILE A 243 -0.95 10.68 -26.03
N ASP A 244 -0.08 11.14 -25.12
CA ASP A 244 0.46 12.51 -25.17
C ASP A 244 1.13 12.81 -26.52
N LYS A 245 1.91 11.87 -27.09
CA LYS A 245 2.50 12.00 -28.41
C LYS A 245 1.47 12.07 -29.56
N VAL A 246 0.40 11.29 -29.46
CA VAL A 246 -0.68 11.28 -30.46
C VAL A 246 -1.51 12.55 -30.42
N ILE A 247 -1.68 13.10 -29.20
CA ILE A 247 -2.49 14.31 -28.96
C ILE A 247 -1.70 15.59 -29.20
N GLU A 248 -0.36 15.57 -29.15
CA GLU A 248 0.52 16.74 -29.31
C GLU A 248 0.20 17.58 -30.57
N ASN A 249 -0.44 16.96 -31.57
CA ASN A 249 -0.89 17.60 -32.81
C ASN A 249 -2.40 17.93 -32.85
N LYS A 250 -3.14 17.78 -31.72
CA LYS A 250 -4.60 18.02 -31.65
C LYS A 250 -4.90 19.00 -30.50
N GLU A 251 -5.22 20.24 -30.86
CA GLU A 251 -5.46 21.32 -29.90
C GLU A 251 -6.67 21.13 -28.96
N ASP A 252 -7.57 20.18 -29.24
CA ASP A 252 -8.88 20.06 -28.55
C ASP A 252 -9.00 18.85 -27.58
N VAL A 253 -7.94 18.08 -27.31
CA VAL A 253 -8.03 16.88 -26.47
C VAL A 253 -7.31 17.06 -25.14
N GLU A 254 -8.03 17.48 -24.12
CA GLU A 254 -7.53 17.55 -22.75
C GLU A 254 -7.85 16.24 -21.98
N ILE A 255 -6.82 15.66 -21.34
CA ILE A 255 -6.98 14.47 -20.51
C ILE A 255 -7.49 14.89 -19.13
N ASP A 256 -8.69 14.41 -18.78
CA ASP A 256 -9.34 14.69 -17.49
C ASP A 256 -8.75 13.83 -16.38
N ASN A 257 -7.68 14.33 -15.77
CA ASN A 257 -7.01 13.66 -14.66
C ASN A 257 -7.90 13.50 -13.42
N TRP A 258 -8.99 14.26 -13.29
CA TRP A 258 -9.92 14.12 -12.19
C TRP A 258 -10.72 12.82 -12.28
N ILE A 259 -11.25 12.49 -13.47
CA ILE A 259 -11.98 11.23 -13.70
C ILE A 259 -11.06 10.04 -13.44
N VAL A 260 -9.82 10.09 -13.96
CA VAL A 260 -8.82 9.04 -13.75
C VAL A 260 -8.54 8.85 -12.25
N ASN A 261 -8.38 9.96 -11.52
CA ASN A 261 -8.18 9.93 -10.07
C ASN A 261 -9.39 9.37 -9.32
N PHE A 262 -10.59 9.73 -9.72
CA PHE A 262 -11.84 9.23 -9.13
C PHE A 262 -11.95 7.71 -9.25
N ILE A 263 -11.72 7.19 -10.47
CA ILE A 263 -11.75 5.73 -10.72
C ILE A 263 -10.64 5.02 -9.92
N GLY A 264 -9.43 5.59 -9.90
CA GLY A 264 -8.31 5.04 -9.13
C GLY A 264 -8.59 5.00 -7.63
N ASN A 265 -9.17 6.05 -7.07
CA ASN A 265 -9.53 6.12 -5.64
C ASN A 265 -10.66 5.16 -5.27
N PHE A 266 -11.64 4.98 -6.16
CA PHE A 266 -12.68 3.96 -5.96
C PHE A 266 -12.07 2.55 -5.94
N ALA A 267 -11.17 2.25 -6.89
CA ALA A 267 -10.47 0.99 -6.92
C ALA A 267 -9.59 0.78 -5.67
N LEU A 268 -8.90 1.84 -5.20
CA LEU A 268 -8.16 1.80 -3.93
C LEU A 268 -9.06 1.46 -2.74
N SER A 269 -10.25 2.09 -2.66
CA SER A 269 -11.20 1.83 -1.58
C SER A 269 -11.71 0.40 -1.60
N LEU A 270 -12.02 -0.14 -2.80
CA LEU A 270 -12.44 -1.53 -2.97
C LEU A 270 -11.34 -2.52 -2.61
N LEU A 271 -10.09 -2.22 -3.03
CA LEU A 271 -8.92 -3.00 -2.67
C LEU A 271 -8.76 -3.08 -1.15
N LEU A 272 -8.83 -1.95 -0.47
CA LEU A 272 -8.62 -1.88 0.97
C LEU A 272 -9.69 -2.61 1.76
N VAL A 273 -10.96 -2.38 1.46
CA VAL A 273 -12.02 -3.13 2.14
C VAL A 273 -11.85 -4.63 1.94
N SER A 274 -11.41 -5.07 0.75
CA SER A 274 -11.11 -6.49 0.47
C SER A 274 -9.90 -7.00 1.26
N VAL A 275 -8.83 -6.21 1.38
CA VAL A 275 -7.63 -6.62 2.13
C VAL A 275 -7.90 -6.70 3.63
N PHE A 276 -8.52 -5.67 4.21
CA PHE A 276 -8.84 -5.65 5.64
C PHE A 276 -9.94 -6.63 6.03
N SER A 277 -10.81 -7.02 5.11
CA SER A 277 -11.80 -8.08 5.35
C SER A 277 -11.18 -9.48 5.46
N LYS A 278 -10.02 -9.71 4.85
CA LYS A 278 -9.25 -10.96 4.95
C LYS A 278 -8.34 -11.00 6.18
N ALA A 279 -7.98 -9.84 6.71
CA ALA A 279 -7.07 -9.73 7.83
C ALA A 279 -7.77 -10.08 9.14
N ASN A 280 -7.11 -10.87 9.97
CA ASN A 280 -7.63 -11.22 11.28
C ASN A 280 -7.09 -10.24 12.34
N ILE A 281 -7.96 -9.40 12.88
CA ILE A 281 -7.58 -8.44 13.94
C ILE A 281 -7.05 -9.13 15.20
N PHE A 282 -7.44 -10.40 15.43
CA PHE A 282 -7.00 -11.18 16.59
C PHE A 282 -5.61 -11.81 16.39
N SER A 283 -5.01 -11.69 15.21
CA SER A 283 -3.66 -12.21 14.92
C SER A 283 -2.59 -11.65 15.87
N PHE A 284 -2.82 -10.47 16.46
CA PHE A 284 -1.95 -9.90 17.47
C PHE A 284 -1.78 -10.81 18.70
N PHE A 285 -2.83 -11.51 19.12
CA PHE A 285 -2.79 -12.43 20.27
C PHE A 285 -2.05 -13.73 19.96
N ASN A 286 -1.78 -14.03 18.69
CA ASN A 286 -1.00 -15.21 18.28
C ASN A 286 0.52 -14.93 18.28
N LEU A 287 0.94 -13.68 18.47
CA LEU A 287 2.35 -13.33 18.49
C LEU A 287 2.97 -13.61 19.86
N ASN A 288 4.16 -14.20 19.84
CA ASN A 288 4.97 -14.36 21.04
C ASN A 288 5.59 -13.01 21.48
N PHE A 289 6.06 -12.95 22.73
CA PHE A 289 6.64 -11.73 23.30
C PHE A 289 7.84 -11.22 22.46
N TYR A 290 8.67 -12.12 21.94
CA TYR A 290 9.80 -11.74 21.10
C TYR A 290 9.36 -11.04 19.81
N ALA A 291 8.36 -11.57 19.11
CA ALA A 291 7.83 -10.95 17.89
C ALA A 291 7.27 -9.55 18.17
N ILE A 292 6.50 -9.39 19.25
CA ILE A 292 5.98 -8.08 19.67
C ILE A 292 7.13 -7.10 19.96
N PHE A 293 8.16 -7.55 20.70
CA PHE A 293 9.33 -6.75 21.05
C PHE A 293 10.07 -6.25 19.79
N VAL A 294 10.33 -7.15 18.82
CA VAL A 294 10.98 -6.78 17.55
C VAL A 294 10.12 -5.80 16.76
N LEU A 295 8.79 -6.03 16.66
CA LEU A 295 7.87 -5.11 15.98
C LEU A 295 7.90 -3.71 16.57
N ILE A 296 7.90 -3.59 17.90
CA ILE A 296 7.99 -2.29 18.58
C ILE A 296 9.29 -1.58 18.22
N ILE A 297 10.43 -2.28 18.26
CA ILE A 297 11.71 -1.70 17.87
C ILE A 297 11.66 -1.24 16.41
N GLN A 298 11.14 -2.07 15.50
CA GLN A 298 11.03 -1.76 14.08
C GLN A 298 10.21 -0.49 13.84
N ILE A 299 9.09 -0.31 14.53
CA ILE A 299 8.23 0.88 14.38
C ILE A 299 8.92 2.12 14.94
N VAL A 300 9.50 2.03 16.13
CA VAL A 300 10.10 3.18 16.82
C VAL A 300 11.27 3.76 16.03
N TRP A 301 12.21 2.91 15.61
CA TRP A 301 13.35 3.41 14.83
C TRP A 301 12.91 3.95 13.47
N LEU A 302 11.91 3.32 12.82
CA LEU A 302 11.44 3.74 11.50
C LEU A 302 10.76 5.11 11.57
N ILE A 303 9.92 5.35 12.59
CA ILE A 303 9.32 6.68 12.80
C ILE A 303 10.43 7.71 13.07
N ALA A 304 11.39 7.38 13.92
CA ALA A 304 12.53 8.26 14.19
C ALA A 304 13.33 8.55 12.91
N PHE A 305 13.61 7.54 12.10
CA PHE A 305 14.31 7.69 10.82
C PHE A 305 13.52 8.57 9.85
N ALA A 306 12.21 8.34 9.71
CA ALA A 306 11.36 9.13 8.82
C ALA A 306 11.32 10.60 9.24
N VAL A 307 11.17 10.89 10.54
CA VAL A 307 11.06 12.26 11.06
C VAL A 307 12.42 12.98 11.07
N LEU A 308 13.50 12.31 11.43
CA LEU A 308 14.81 12.94 11.59
C LEU A 308 15.63 13.01 10.30
N PHE A 309 15.50 12.01 9.43
CA PHE A 309 16.30 11.90 8.20
C PHE A 309 15.48 12.16 6.94
N VAL A 310 14.40 11.40 6.70
CA VAL A 310 13.64 11.52 5.45
C VAL A 310 13.03 12.91 5.32
N PHE A 311 12.35 13.41 6.36
CA PHE A 311 11.77 14.74 6.37
C PHE A 311 12.81 15.84 6.14
N LYS A 312 14.01 15.70 6.72
CA LYS A 312 15.11 16.64 6.56
C LYS A 312 15.72 16.62 5.15
N ILE A 313 15.94 15.40 4.58
CA ILE A 313 16.48 15.21 3.22
C ILE A 313 15.57 15.89 2.18
N TYR A 314 14.26 15.80 2.35
CA TYR A 314 13.27 16.42 1.46
C TYR A 314 12.93 17.86 1.82
N LYS A 315 13.82 18.58 2.54
CA LYS A 315 13.78 20.04 2.81
C LYS A 315 12.76 20.52 3.83
N LYS A 316 12.10 19.63 4.58
CA LYS A 316 11.14 19.97 5.65
C LYS A 316 9.92 20.78 5.14
N ASP A 317 9.55 20.62 3.88
CA ASP A 317 8.36 21.22 3.29
C ASP A 317 7.12 20.34 3.43
N ALA A 318 5.97 20.79 2.94
CA ALA A 318 4.73 20.06 2.95
C ALA A 318 4.87 18.69 2.22
N LEU A 319 5.54 18.65 1.08
CA LEU A 319 5.80 17.40 0.35
C LEU A 319 6.67 16.46 1.17
N ALA A 320 7.68 16.98 1.88
CA ALA A 320 8.55 16.17 2.74
C ALA A 320 7.78 15.49 3.88
N SER A 321 6.75 16.16 4.44
CA SER A 321 5.90 15.56 5.49
C SER A 321 5.11 14.36 4.98
N TYR A 322 4.58 14.44 3.76
CA TYR A 322 3.88 13.34 3.09
C TYR A 322 4.84 12.18 2.74
N ILE A 323 6.04 12.50 2.22
CA ILE A 323 7.06 11.50 1.91
C ILE A 323 7.50 10.78 3.18
N ALA A 324 7.78 11.50 4.28
CA ALA A 324 8.23 10.88 5.53
C ALA A 324 7.13 10.01 6.16
N ALA A 325 5.88 10.50 6.24
CA ALA A 325 4.76 9.70 6.74
C ALA A 325 4.49 8.49 5.85
N GLY A 326 4.48 8.69 4.52
CA GLY A 326 4.35 7.62 3.54
C GLY A 326 5.44 6.56 3.67
N THR A 327 6.68 6.97 3.93
CA THR A 327 7.81 6.05 4.15
C THR A 327 7.52 5.08 5.29
N VAL A 328 6.98 5.55 6.42
CA VAL A 328 6.63 4.66 7.54
C VAL A 328 5.58 3.64 7.13
N GLY A 329 4.51 4.07 6.47
CA GLY A 329 3.43 3.17 6.07
C GLY A 329 3.84 2.15 5.00
N PHE A 330 4.67 2.56 4.03
CA PHE A 330 5.19 1.64 3.00
C PHE A 330 6.23 0.67 3.56
N SER A 331 6.87 1.02 4.65
CA SER A 331 7.88 0.17 5.30
C SER A 331 7.30 -0.74 6.39
N ILE A 332 6.05 -0.50 6.82
CA ILE A 332 5.30 -1.37 7.72
C ILE A 332 3.88 -1.50 7.18
N GLY A 333 3.63 -2.50 6.37
CA GLY A 333 2.33 -2.74 5.77
C GLY A 333 2.38 -2.78 4.25
N ILE A 334 1.24 -2.54 3.63
CA ILE A 334 1.10 -2.57 2.18
C ILE A 334 0.94 -1.17 1.58
N PRO A 335 1.43 -0.94 0.35
CA PRO A 335 1.28 0.34 -0.33
C PRO A 335 -0.15 0.91 -0.32
N PRO A 336 -1.21 0.15 -0.61
CA PRO A 336 -2.57 0.67 -0.62
C PRO A 336 -3.06 1.24 0.70
N SER A 337 -2.71 0.61 1.85
CA SER A 337 -3.13 1.10 3.17
C SER A 337 -2.54 2.48 3.47
N THR A 338 -1.27 2.66 3.14
CA THR A 338 -0.57 3.95 3.24
C THR A 338 -1.22 5.01 2.36
N MET A 339 -1.51 4.66 1.11
CA MET A 339 -2.13 5.58 0.14
C MET A 339 -3.48 6.09 0.60
N SER A 340 -4.28 5.25 1.25
CA SER A 340 -5.59 5.66 1.77
C SER A 340 -5.48 6.65 2.94
N VAL A 341 -4.53 6.46 3.85
CA VAL A 341 -4.28 7.44 4.93
C VAL A 341 -3.79 8.76 4.33
N ILE A 342 -2.84 8.70 3.39
CA ILE A 342 -2.33 9.89 2.68
C ILE A 342 -3.45 10.61 1.93
N GLN A 343 -4.40 9.88 1.34
CA GLN A 343 -5.58 10.48 0.71
C GLN A 343 -6.41 11.26 1.72
N ASN A 344 -6.72 10.68 2.89
CA ASN A 344 -7.45 11.37 3.95
C ASN A 344 -6.71 12.61 4.49
N ILE A 345 -5.38 12.53 4.57
CA ILE A 345 -4.54 13.68 4.91
C ILE A 345 -4.67 14.74 3.81
N THR A 346 -4.60 14.34 2.55
CA THR A 346 -4.74 15.25 1.39
C THR A 346 -6.08 15.97 1.38
N GLU A 347 -7.17 15.28 1.67
CA GLU A 347 -8.52 15.85 1.71
C GLU A 347 -8.69 16.93 2.80
N LYS A 348 -7.91 16.85 3.88
CA LYS A 348 -8.01 17.77 5.01
C LYS A 348 -6.95 18.86 5.03
N GLU A 349 -5.72 18.50 4.70
CA GLU A 349 -4.56 19.34 4.91
C GLU A 349 -4.00 19.91 3.59
N GLY A 350 -4.54 19.47 2.45
CA GLY A 350 -4.13 19.96 1.12
C GLY A 350 -3.38 18.92 0.29
N ALA A 351 -3.38 19.10 -1.02
CA ALA A 351 -2.83 18.13 -1.96
C ALA A 351 -1.31 18.31 -2.16
N GLN A 352 -0.60 17.18 -2.12
CA GLN A 352 0.83 17.11 -2.50
C GLN A 352 1.00 16.15 -3.70
N PRO A 353 0.65 16.58 -4.92
CA PRO A 353 0.53 15.69 -6.08
C PRO A 353 1.82 14.95 -6.42
N TYR A 354 2.98 15.54 -6.20
CA TYR A 354 4.26 14.89 -6.47
C TYR A 354 4.55 13.69 -5.57
N PHE A 355 3.89 13.57 -4.41
CA PHE A 355 4.01 12.40 -3.55
C PHE A 355 3.72 11.10 -4.31
N LEU A 356 2.65 11.08 -5.12
CA LEU A 356 2.21 9.92 -5.91
C LEU A 356 3.24 9.42 -6.91
N PHE A 357 4.16 10.28 -7.32
CA PHE A 357 5.17 9.99 -8.32
C PHE A 357 6.56 9.73 -7.73
N ILE A 358 6.72 9.90 -6.43
CA ILE A 358 7.98 9.65 -5.73
C ILE A 358 7.91 8.36 -4.91
N VAL A 359 6.93 8.25 -4.00
CA VAL A 359 6.89 7.17 -3.01
C VAL A 359 6.32 5.87 -3.58
N PRO A 360 5.12 5.81 -4.20
CA PRO A 360 4.57 4.56 -4.71
C PRO A 360 5.42 3.83 -5.74
N PRO A 361 6.05 4.51 -6.74
CA PRO A 361 6.93 3.82 -7.68
C PRO A 361 8.14 3.19 -6.99
N GLY A 362 8.75 3.91 -6.04
CA GLY A 362 9.88 3.40 -5.27
C GLY A 362 9.50 2.19 -4.41
N ALA A 363 8.42 2.32 -3.66
CA ALA A 363 7.96 1.26 -2.76
C ALA A 363 7.49 0.01 -3.52
N ALA A 364 6.66 0.16 -4.56
CA ALA A 364 6.08 -0.98 -5.27
C ALA A 364 7.12 -1.82 -6.03
N TRP A 365 8.15 -1.20 -6.57
CA TRP A 365 9.13 -1.87 -7.43
C TRP A 365 10.33 -2.40 -6.68
N LEU A 366 10.97 -1.53 -5.91
CA LEU A 366 12.20 -1.88 -5.22
C LEU A 366 11.98 -2.93 -4.15
N ILE A 367 10.91 -2.78 -3.37
CA ILE A 367 10.60 -3.74 -2.31
C ILE A 367 10.43 -5.13 -2.90
N THR A 368 9.73 -5.26 -4.01
CA THR A 368 9.48 -6.55 -4.65
C THR A 368 10.74 -7.24 -5.15
N ILE A 369 11.69 -6.48 -5.72
CA ILE A 369 12.89 -7.03 -6.33
C ILE A 369 14.01 -7.18 -5.29
N LEU A 370 14.25 -6.14 -4.49
CA LEU A 370 15.39 -6.09 -3.59
C LEU A 370 15.17 -6.86 -2.29
N ASN A 371 13.93 -6.88 -1.79
CA ASN A 371 13.62 -7.53 -0.51
C ASN A 371 14.04 -9.02 -0.48
N PRO A 372 13.69 -9.87 -1.46
CA PRO A 372 14.17 -11.24 -1.49
C PRO A 372 15.69 -11.36 -1.54
N ILE A 373 16.35 -10.51 -2.32
CA ILE A 373 17.81 -10.53 -2.49
C ILE A 373 18.51 -10.22 -1.17
N GLU A 374 18.11 -9.14 -0.49
CA GLU A 374 18.70 -8.75 0.78
C GLU A 374 18.46 -9.79 1.87
N VAL A 375 17.25 -10.35 1.94
CA VAL A 375 16.96 -11.41 2.91
C VAL A 375 17.87 -12.62 2.73
N PHE A 376 18.09 -13.08 1.50
CA PHE A 376 19.04 -14.19 1.25
C PHE A 376 20.48 -13.84 1.65
N ILE A 377 20.91 -12.59 1.45
CA ILE A 377 22.22 -12.13 1.92
C ILE A 377 22.30 -12.22 3.45
N PHE A 378 21.29 -11.69 4.17
CA PHE A 378 21.26 -11.72 5.63
C PHE A 378 21.16 -13.15 6.18
N MET A 379 20.37 -14.02 5.56
CA MET A 379 20.28 -15.43 5.94
C MET A 379 21.63 -16.14 5.83
N ARG A 380 22.43 -15.84 4.79
CA ARG A 380 23.79 -16.39 4.67
C ARG A 380 24.76 -15.82 5.69
N LEU A 381 24.61 -14.55 6.07
CA LEU A 381 25.50 -13.91 7.05
C LEU A 381 25.25 -14.39 8.48
N PHE A 382 24.01 -14.68 8.82
CA PHE A 382 23.59 -15.05 10.19
C PHE A 382 23.23 -16.53 10.35
N GLY A 383 23.03 -17.26 9.26
CA GLY A 383 22.63 -18.68 9.26
C GLY A 383 23.81 -19.68 9.19
N GLY A 384 25.04 -19.22 8.94
CA GLY A 384 26.27 -20.03 8.91
C GLY A 384 26.44 -20.79 7.62
#